data_a6266849d4fc1eea805e883fb982cad0
#
_entry.id   a6266849d4fc1eea805e883fb982cad0
#
_cell.length_a   1.000
_cell.length_b   1.000
_cell.length_c   1.000
_cell.angle_alpha   90.00
_cell.angle_beta   90.00
_cell.angle_gamma   90.00
#
_symmetry.space_group_name_H-M   'P 1'
#
loop_
_entity.id
_entity.type
_entity.pdbx_description
1 polymer ?
#
loop_
_entity_poly.entity_id
_entity_poly.type
_entity_poly.pdbx_seq_one_letter_code
_entity_poly.pdbx_strand_id
1 'polypeptide(L)'
;MSDNINKNGEFDIPETAQPAQYSWNNTPQPEGSNEESPVMIRRRVKSGYNWAGSIILWQQLFAMIGMVIFQMIYSAMVMPSIIADNPELTAETITAELTARMSEGSAMILMNSVCMLAANILAIIIVYFASKKFKFNEMFSKPDFPSSGIVLAALGIFGIQGFSILVQTLVTTLTGYTGMSETTSSALSFTDNIVTNIVLLLYVVVAAPILEEIMFRGLAMNLLAPVNRTFALIASSLLFGLMHANFNQIFNGFLLGMLLGYIALKSGSIISSMICHVVANANAMLLSYIFEHKLADTIGDKAYTYEFIAFAAELVIGGVALFFMLKKYGKVNQSDIITTSYTYEFEQAEEKKLTWSALLKSPTFWVSAVICLGSACLMLTQVTVS
;
A
#
# COMPACT_ATOMS: atom_id res chain seq x y z
N MET A 1 15.91 -3.50 45.97
CA MET A 1 15.25 -4.00 44.75
C MET A 1 15.36 -5.50 44.82
N SER A 2 14.31 -6.18 45.27
CA SER A 2 14.28 -7.63 45.44
C SER A 2 13.57 -8.20 44.22
N ASP A 3 14.29 -9.02 43.48
CA ASP A 3 13.83 -9.66 42.28
C ASP A 3 12.69 -10.64 42.59
N ASN A 4 11.51 -10.40 42.02
CA ASN A 4 10.38 -11.32 42.07
C ASN A 4 10.60 -12.46 41.06
N ILE A 5 11.40 -13.43 41.47
CA ILE A 5 11.52 -14.70 40.73
C ILE A 5 10.80 -15.76 41.59
N ASN A 6 9.86 -16.47 40.98
CA ASN A 6 9.16 -17.58 41.64
C ASN A 6 10.10 -18.77 41.88
N LYS A 7 9.69 -19.74 42.71
CA LYS A 7 10.51 -20.91 43.10
C LYS A 7 10.92 -21.81 41.91
N ASN A 8 10.40 -21.56 40.73
CA ASN A 8 10.69 -22.31 39.48
C ASN A 8 11.60 -21.54 38.50
N GLY A 9 12.11 -20.34 38.88
CA GLY A 9 13.00 -19.54 38.06
C GLY A 9 12.32 -18.72 36.94
N GLU A 10 10.99 -18.56 36.99
CA GLU A 10 10.21 -17.77 36.05
C GLU A 10 9.89 -16.39 36.68
N PHE A 11 9.91 -15.34 35.88
CA PHE A 11 9.47 -14.02 36.27
C PHE A 11 7.96 -14.03 36.55
N ASP A 12 7.53 -13.62 37.72
CA ASP A 12 6.13 -13.32 38.02
C ASP A 12 5.69 -12.10 37.18
N ILE A 13 5.00 -12.39 36.04
CA ILE A 13 4.32 -11.36 35.26
C ILE A 13 3.10 -10.91 36.08
N PRO A 14 2.99 -9.61 36.46
CA PRO A 14 1.83 -9.14 37.20
C PRO A 14 0.54 -9.51 36.49
N GLU A 15 -0.46 -9.99 37.21
CA GLU A 15 -1.80 -10.36 36.70
C GLU A 15 -2.49 -9.25 35.88
N THR A 16 -2.01 -8.01 36.04
CA THR A 16 -2.44 -6.83 35.27
C THR A 16 -1.99 -6.82 33.79
N ALA A 17 -1.10 -7.75 33.39
CA ALA A 17 -0.59 -7.86 32.01
C ALA A 17 -1.26 -8.96 31.19
N GLN A 18 -2.22 -9.71 31.75
CA GLN A 18 -2.99 -10.67 30.97
C GLN A 18 -4.08 -9.96 30.15
N PRO A 19 -4.23 -10.29 28.85
CA PRO A 19 -5.32 -9.76 28.04
C PRO A 19 -6.67 -10.20 28.65
N ALA A 20 -7.61 -9.27 28.76
CA ALA A 20 -8.93 -9.53 29.30
C ALA A 20 -9.68 -10.56 28.42
N GLN A 21 -9.99 -11.74 28.98
CA GLN A 21 -10.89 -12.71 28.36
C GLN A 21 -12.34 -12.21 28.47
N TYR A 22 -12.96 -11.87 27.35
CA TYR A 22 -14.35 -11.42 27.29
C TYR A 22 -15.33 -12.57 27.03
N SER A 23 -16.18 -12.85 28.02
CA SER A 23 -17.39 -13.67 27.85
C SER A 23 -18.60 -12.79 27.54
N TRP A 24 -19.34 -13.11 26.47
CA TRP A 24 -20.48 -12.33 25.96
C TRP A 24 -21.82 -12.57 26.68
N ASN A 25 -21.82 -13.34 27.75
CA ASN A 25 -23.05 -13.58 28.52
C ASN A 25 -23.48 -12.29 29.24
N ASN A 26 -24.79 -11.94 29.12
CA ASN A 26 -25.44 -10.75 29.67
C ASN A 26 -25.42 -10.70 31.22
N THR A 27 -24.30 -10.95 31.87
CA THR A 27 -24.14 -10.74 33.30
C THR A 27 -23.89 -9.27 33.57
N PRO A 28 -24.64 -8.64 34.51
CA PRO A 28 -24.36 -7.28 34.96
C PRO A 28 -22.94 -7.23 35.50
N GLN A 29 -22.13 -6.30 34.99
CA GLN A 29 -20.77 -6.11 35.49
C GLN A 29 -20.77 -5.53 36.90
N PRO A 30 -19.85 -5.92 37.80
CA PRO A 30 -19.69 -5.30 39.12
C PRO A 30 -19.36 -3.82 38.96
N GLU A 31 -20.02 -2.97 39.71
CA GLU A 31 -19.70 -1.54 39.82
C GLU A 31 -18.23 -1.38 40.29
N GLY A 32 -17.36 -0.85 39.38
CA GLY A 32 -15.96 -0.58 39.67
C GLY A 32 -14.92 -1.27 38.80
N SER A 33 -15.31 -2.14 37.82
CA SER A 33 -14.37 -2.71 36.87
C SER A 33 -14.03 -1.70 35.77
N ASN A 34 -12.74 -1.45 35.53
CA ASN A 34 -12.23 -0.64 34.39
C ASN A 34 -12.44 -1.35 33.03
N GLU A 35 -13.28 -2.37 32.96
CA GLU A 35 -13.53 -3.16 31.77
C GLU A 35 -14.49 -2.44 30.82
N GLU A 36 -14.08 -2.29 29.55
CA GLU A 36 -14.94 -1.69 28.54
C GLU A 36 -16.17 -2.55 28.28
N SER A 37 -17.36 -1.93 28.26
CA SER A 37 -18.59 -2.67 27.92
C SER A 37 -18.53 -3.24 26.49
N PRO A 38 -19.18 -4.38 26.22
CA PRO A 38 -19.23 -4.99 24.87
C PRO A 38 -19.74 -4.03 23.78
N VAL A 39 -20.64 -3.10 24.14
CA VAL A 39 -21.16 -2.08 23.22
C VAL A 39 -20.07 -1.09 22.83
N MET A 40 -19.23 -0.67 23.78
CA MET A 40 -18.12 0.26 23.55
C MET A 40 -17.06 -0.40 22.66
N ILE A 41 -16.74 -1.67 22.91
CA ILE A 41 -15.78 -2.44 22.09
C ILE A 41 -16.28 -2.52 20.65
N ARG A 42 -17.54 -2.91 20.41
CA ARG A 42 -18.13 -2.98 19.06
C ARG A 42 -18.09 -1.62 18.35
N ARG A 43 -18.41 -0.53 19.06
CA ARG A 43 -18.35 0.83 18.51
C ARG A 43 -16.91 1.20 18.12
N ARG A 44 -15.93 0.87 18.97
CA ARG A 44 -14.53 1.16 18.73
C ARG A 44 -13.97 0.39 17.55
N VAL A 45 -14.28 -0.92 17.44
CA VAL A 45 -13.89 -1.76 16.32
C VAL A 45 -14.49 -1.23 15.01
N LYS A 46 -15.79 -0.98 14.98
CA LYS A 46 -16.46 -0.40 13.79
C LYS A 46 -15.83 0.94 13.39
N SER A 47 -15.55 1.81 14.35
CA SER A 47 -14.85 3.10 14.08
C SER A 47 -13.47 2.88 13.48
N GLY A 48 -12.71 1.88 13.95
CA GLY A 48 -11.42 1.51 13.37
C GLY A 48 -11.51 1.12 11.90
N TYR A 49 -12.46 0.26 11.57
CA TYR A 49 -12.70 -0.20 10.19
C TYR A 49 -13.11 0.94 9.27
N ASN A 50 -13.94 1.87 9.74
CA ASN A 50 -14.29 3.07 8.97
C ASN A 50 -13.07 3.97 8.73
N TRP A 51 -12.23 4.20 9.73
CA TRP A 51 -11.02 4.99 9.55
C TRP A 51 -10.02 4.30 8.62
N ALA A 52 -9.86 2.98 8.70
CA ALA A 52 -9.01 2.22 7.78
C ALA A 52 -9.46 2.38 6.31
N GLY A 53 -10.76 2.24 6.04
CA GLY A 53 -11.31 2.46 4.70
C GLY A 53 -11.20 3.91 4.24
N SER A 54 -11.33 4.89 5.14
CA SER A 54 -11.29 6.31 4.78
C SER A 54 -9.92 6.80 4.32
N ILE A 55 -8.84 6.09 4.60
CA ILE A 55 -7.47 6.46 4.17
C ILE A 55 -7.42 6.69 2.67
N ILE A 56 -7.95 5.74 1.89
CA ILE A 56 -7.98 5.84 0.43
C ILE A 56 -8.87 7.03 -0.02
N LEU A 57 -10.02 7.22 0.63
CA LEU A 57 -10.92 8.33 0.25
C LEU A 57 -10.24 9.69 0.42
N TRP A 58 -9.54 9.90 1.54
CA TRP A 58 -8.80 11.13 1.76
C TRP A 58 -7.65 11.29 0.77
N GLN A 59 -6.89 10.23 0.54
CA GLN A 59 -5.79 10.23 -0.41
C GLN A 59 -6.28 10.56 -1.82
N GLN A 60 -7.34 9.90 -2.31
CA GLN A 60 -7.90 10.17 -3.65
C GLN A 60 -8.47 11.59 -3.76
N LEU A 61 -9.17 12.06 -2.72
CA LEU A 61 -9.71 13.43 -2.69
C LEU A 61 -8.60 14.48 -2.79
N PHE A 62 -7.53 14.34 -1.99
CA PHE A 62 -6.42 15.28 -2.03
C PHE A 62 -5.59 15.17 -3.30
N ALA A 63 -5.43 13.97 -3.86
CA ALA A 63 -4.77 13.79 -5.15
C ALA A 63 -5.55 14.52 -6.25
N MET A 64 -6.86 14.34 -6.30
CA MET A 64 -7.72 15.02 -7.28
C MET A 64 -7.66 16.55 -7.14
N ILE A 65 -7.78 17.08 -5.91
CA ILE A 65 -7.66 18.52 -5.65
C ILE A 65 -6.27 19.02 -6.06
N GLY A 66 -5.22 18.31 -5.68
CA GLY A 66 -3.84 18.65 -6.03
C GLY A 66 -3.61 18.68 -7.53
N MET A 67 -4.12 17.69 -8.27
CA MET A 67 -4.02 17.66 -9.74
C MET A 67 -4.74 18.85 -10.40
N VAL A 68 -5.93 19.21 -9.93
CA VAL A 68 -6.66 20.39 -10.44
C VAL A 68 -5.87 21.68 -10.17
N ILE A 69 -5.35 21.84 -8.96
CA ILE A 69 -4.53 23.01 -8.60
C ILE A 69 -3.25 23.07 -9.46
N PHE A 70 -2.55 21.93 -9.61
CA PHE A 70 -1.36 21.87 -10.43
C PHE A 70 -1.66 22.23 -11.88
N GLN A 71 -2.74 21.68 -12.45
CA GLN A 71 -3.18 21.98 -13.81
C GLN A 71 -3.46 23.47 -14.00
N MET A 72 -4.14 24.11 -13.04
CA MET A 72 -4.41 25.55 -13.09
C MET A 72 -3.12 26.38 -13.06
N ILE A 73 -2.18 26.04 -12.18
CA ILE A 73 -0.89 26.75 -12.06
C ILE A 73 -0.07 26.54 -13.34
N TYR A 74 0.06 25.29 -13.81
CA TYR A 74 0.80 24.96 -15.02
C TYR A 74 0.22 25.69 -16.25
N SER A 75 -1.11 25.69 -16.41
CA SER A 75 -1.79 26.40 -17.47
C SER A 75 -1.49 27.90 -17.43
N ALA A 76 -1.56 28.51 -16.25
CA ALA A 76 -1.26 29.94 -16.09
C ALA A 76 0.19 30.29 -16.44
N MET A 77 1.13 29.38 -16.20
CA MET A 77 2.57 29.57 -16.50
C MET A 77 2.88 29.35 -17.98
N VAL A 78 2.27 28.38 -18.63
CA VAL A 78 2.61 27.91 -19.98
C VAL A 78 1.79 28.62 -21.07
N MET A 79 0.51 28.94 -20.81
CA MET A 79 -0.39 29.56 -21.79
C MET A 79 0.17 30.87 -22.40
N PRO A 80 0.79 31.78 -21.63
CA PRO A 80 1.35 33.00 -22.22
C PRO A 80 2.42 32.72 -23.28
N SER A 81 3.26 31.69 -23.10
CA SER A 81 4.28 31.31 -24.10
C SER A 81 3.66 30.72 -25.35
N ILE A 82 2.62 29.86 -25.21
CA ILE A 82 1.91 29.30 -26.35
C ILE A 82 1.30 30.40 -27.21
N ILE A 83 0.67 31.40 -26.60
CA ILE A 83 0.06 32.55 -27.31
C ILE A 83 1.12 33.44 -27.94
N ALA A 84 2.26 33.64 -27.26
CA ALA A 84 3.34 34.47 -27.79
C ALA A 84 4.03 33.80 -29.00
N ASP A 85 4.22 32.50 -28.97
CA ASP A 85 4.85 31.73 -30.05
C ASP A 85 3.94 31.63 -31.30
N ASN A 86 2.60 31.66 -31.12
CA ASN A 86 1.61 31.52 -32.18
C ASN A 86 0.38 32.41 -31.92
N PRO A 87 0.43 33.70 -32.23
CA PRO A 87 -0.66 34.69 -31.94
C PRO A 87 -1.99 34.40 -32.64
N GLU A 88 -1.96 33.60 -33.72
CA GLU A 88 -3.13 33.29 -34.55
C GLU A 88 -3.90 32.02 -34.11
N LEU A 89 -3.45 31.34 -33.02
CA LEU A 89 -4.11 30.15 -32.52
C LEU A 89 -5.52 30.44 -31.99
N THR A 90 -6.46 29.58 -32.31
CA THR A 90 -7.80 29.58 -31.70
C THR A 90 -7.76 29.09 -30.27
N ALA A 91 -8.80 29.39 -29.47
CA ALA A 91 -8.89 28.86 -28.10
C ALA A 91 -8.84 27.32 -28.04
N GLU A 92 -9.38 26.64 -29.05
CA GLU A 92 -9.36 25.18 -29.16
C GLU A 92 -7.93 24.64 -29.39
N THR A 93 -7.19 25.26 -30.30
CA THR A 93 -5.80 24.87 -30.59
C THR A 93 -4.85 25.20 -29.43
N ILE A 94 -5.06 26.31 -28.70
CA ILE A 94 -4.34 26.64 -27.49
C ILE A 94 -4.58 25.56 -26.42
N THR A 95 -5.83 25.11 -26.26
CA THR A 95 -6.18 24.08 -25.28
C THR A 95 -5.55 22.73 -25.67
N ALA A 96 -5.55 22.37 -26.95
CA ALA A 96 -4.91 21.16 -27.45
C ALA A 96 -3.39 21.18 -27.22
N GLU A 97 -2.72 22.28 -27.55
CA GLU A 97 -1.27 22.47 -27.32
C GLU A 97 -0.92 22.40 -25.83
N LEU A 98 -1.71 23.04 -24.97
CA LEU A 98 -1.54 22.99 -23.53
C LEU A 98 -1.66 21.57 -22.99
N THR A 99 -2.67 20.84 -23.48
CA THR A 99 -2.89 19.43 -23.10
C THR A 99 -1.72 18.56 -23.57
N ALA A 100 -1.23 18.78 -24.79
CA ALA A 100 -0.05 18.07 -25.32
C ALA A 100 1.19 18.32 -24.44
N ARG A 101 1.49 19.58 -24.10
CA ARG A 101 2.63 19.91 -23.22
C ARG A 101 2.47 19.36 -21.79
N MET A 102 1.25 19.28 -21.28
CA MET A 102 0.99 18.66 -19.97
C MET A 102 1.19 17.14 -19.98
N SER A 103 0.88 16.47 -21.08
CA SER A 103 1.10 15.03 -21.26
C SER A 103 2.54 14.70 -21.61
N GLU A 104 3.39 15.66 -21.94
CA GLU A 104 4.81 15.44 -22.07
C GLU A 104 5.42 14.97 -20.74
N GLY A 105 6.24 13.91 -20.79
CA GLY A 105 6.68 13.12 -19.64
C GLY A 105 7.11 13.91 -18.40
N SER A 106 7.85 15.03 -18.56
CA SER A 106 8.35 15.78 -17.41
C SER A 106 7.25 16.47 -16.59
N ALA A 107 6.28 17.13 -17.24
CA ALA A 107 5.20 17.81 -16.55
C ALA A 107 4.28 16.81 -15.83
N MET A 108 3.96 15.72 -16.49
CA MET A 108 3.13 14.64 -15.95
C MET A 108 3.78 13.96 -14.74
N ILE A 109 5.09 13.65 -14.81
CA ILE A 109 5.83 13.03 -13.71
C ILE A 109 5.89 13.96 -12.49
N LEU A 110 6.18 15.24 -12.70
CA LEU A 110 6.23 16.23 -11.61
C LEU A 110 4.84 16.40 -10.98
N MET A 111 3.79 16.51 -11.79
CA MET A 111 2.41 16.59 -11.31
C MET A 111 2.05 15.40 -10.44
N ASN A 112 2.24 14.19 -10.95
CA ASN A 112 1.93 12.97 -10.21
C ASN A 112 2.75 12.87 -8.92
N SER A 113 4.06 13.08 -8.98
CA SER A 113 4.94 12.95 -7.81
C SER A 113 4.58 13.94 -6.70
N VAL A 114 4.38 15.21 -7.04
CA VAL A 114 4.08 16.26 -6.04
C VAL A 114 2.66 16.11 -5.48
N CYS A 115 1.66 15.89 -6.34
CA CYS A 115 0.27 15.77 -5.90
C CYS A 115 0.05 14.52 -5.05
N MET A 116 0.60 13.36 -5.45
CA MET A 116 0.49 12.13 -4.67
C MET A 116 1.27 12.19 -3.36
N LEU A 117 2.45 12.81 -3.35
CA LEU A 117 3.21 13.04 -2.12
C LEU A 117 2.38 13.85 -1.10
N ALA A 118 1.82 14.98 -1.54
CA ALA A 118 0.98 15.83 -0.71
C ALA A 118 -0.29 15.11 -0.25
N ALA A 119 -0.95 14.37 -1.14
CA ALA A 119 -2.16 13.61 -0.84
C ALA A 119 -1.93 12.53 0.23
N ASN A 120 -0.84 11.77 0.10
CA ASN A 120 -0.47 10.75 1.07
C ASN A 120 -0.20 11.36 2.46
N ILE A 121 0.57 12.46 2.52
CA ILE A 121 0.86 13.16 3.78
C ILE A 121 -0.43 13.67 4.44
N LEU A 122 -1.32 14.32 3.69
CA LEU A 122 -2.58 14.86 4.20
C LEU A 122 -3.52 13.75 4.68
N ALA A 123 -3.63 12.64 3.95
CA ALA A 123 -4.41 11.48 4.36
C ALA A 123 -3.89 10.87 5.68
N ILE A 124 -2.57 10.73 5.82
CA ILE A 124 -1.92 10.27 7.06
C ILE A 124 -2.28 11.19 8.22
N ILE A 125 -2.11 12.51 8.05
CA ILE A 125 -2.38 13.51 9.09
C ILE A 125 -3.84 13.41 9.56
N ILE A 126 -4.79 13.39 8.65
CA ILE A 126 -6.22 13.34 9.00
C ILE A 126 -6.54 12.06 9.76
N VAL A 127 -6.17 10.91 9.22
CA VAL A 127 -6.51 9.63 9.85
C VAL A 127 -5.81 9.44 11.19
N TYR A 128 -4.55 9.85 11.29
CA TYR A 128 -3.80 9.79 12.54
C TYR A 128 -4.47 10.61 13.66
N PHE A 129 -4.77 11.89 13.40
CA PHE A 129 -5.36 12.76 14.41
C PHE A 129 -6.83 12.45 14.70
N ALA A 130 -7.62 12.08 13.69
CA ALA A 130 -9.03 11.80 13.85
C ALA A 130 -9.29 10.46 14.53
N SER A 131 -8.48 9.44 14.28
CA SER A 131 -8.64 8.12 14.92
C SER A 131 -8.27 8.10 16.40
N LYS A 132 -7.35 8.99 16.86
CA LYS A 132 -6.85 9.11 18.24
C LYS A 132 -6.39 7.79 18.88
N LYS A 133 -5.85 6.86 18.07
CA LYS A 133 -5.64 5.47 18.47
C LYS A 133 -4.18 5.03 18.48
N PHE A 134 -3.26 5.90 18.02
CA PHE A 134 -1.87 5.51 17.80
C PHE A 134 -0.89 6.37 18.56
N LYS A 135 0.20 5.73 18.95
CA LYS A 135 1.44 6.41 19.31
C LYS A 135 2.38 6.29 18.12
N PHE A 136 2.59 7.38 17.42
CA PHE A 136 3.35 7.41 16.16
C PHE A 136 4.74 6.76 16.31
N ASN A 137 5.43 7.01 17.42
CA ASN A 137 6.75 6.46 17.68
C ASN A 137 6.78 4.93 17.79
N GLU A 138 5.69 4.30 18.22
CA GLU A 138 5.62 2.83 18.35
C GLU A 138 5.63 2.14 16.99
N MET A 139 5.14 2.79 15.93
CA MET A 139 5.17 2.24 14.57
C MET A 139 6.60 2.05 14.05
N PHE A 140 7.52 2.91 14.52
CA PHE A 140 8.94 2.92 14.13
C PHE A 140 9.83 2.27 15.18
N SER A 141 9.29 1.40 16.02
CA SER A 141 10.09 0.64 16.98
C SER A 141 11.21 -0.14 16.28
N LYS A 142 12.28 -0.45 17.01
CA LYS A 142 13.34 -1.31 16.49
C LYS A 142 12.72 -2.66 16.10
N PRO A 143 12.94 -3.14 14.86
CA PRO A 143 12.42 -4.42 14.44
C PRO A 143 12.91 -5.58 15.32
N ASP A 144 11.99 -6.38 15.83
CA ASP A 144 12.30 -7.66 16.49
C ASP A 144 12.22 -8.79 15.45
N PHE A 145 13.10 -8.70 14.45
CA PHE A 145 13.13 -9.66 13.36
C PHE A 145 14.58 -9.82 12.85
N PRO A 146 15.09 -11.04 12.70
CA PRO A 146 16.48 -11.22 12.31
C PRO A 146 16.73 -10.73 10.88
N SER A 147 17.91 -10.16 10.64
CA SER A 147 18.30 -9.66 9.31
C SER A 147 18.13 -10.70 8.20
N SER A 148 18.35 -11.99 8.49
CA SER A 148 18.10 -13.09 7.54
C SER A 148 16.63 -13.18 7.12
N GLY A 149 15.69 -12.81 7.98
CA GLY A 149 14.26 -12.76 7.65
C GLY A 149 13.94 -11.60 6.69
N ILE A 150 14.56 -10.43 6.92
CA ILE A 150 14.41 -9.27 6.02
C ILE A 150 15.00 -9.60 4.64
N VAL A 151 16.16 -10.26 4.59
CA VAL A 151 16.78 -10.70 3.31
C VAL A 151 15.90 -11.71 2.58
N LEU A 152 15.35 -12.72 3.28
CA LEU A 152 14.42 -13.68 2.66
C LEU A 152 13.16 -12.98 2.15
N ALA A 153 12.65 -12.00 2.87
CA ALA A 153 11.50 -11.22 2.45
C ALA A 153 11.81 -10.36 1.22
N ALA A 154 12.95 -9.68 1.20
CA ALA A 154 13.41 -8.89 0.06
C ALA A 154 13.59 -9.76 -1.20
N LEU A 155 14.17 -10.96 -1.06
CA LEU A 155 14.22 -11.93 -2.17
C LEU A 155 12.83 -12.43 -2.56
N GLY A 156 11.94 -12.63 -1.58
CA GLY A 156 10.55 -13.04 -1.82
C GLY A 156 9.75 -12.04 -2.65
N ILE A 157 10.09 -10.74 -2.56
CA ILE A 157 9.48 -9.67 -3.37
C ILE A 157 9.71 -9.94 -4.86
N PHE A 158 10.92 -10.33 -5.26
CA PHE A 158 11.22 -10.66 -6.66
C PHE A 158 10.31 -11.78 -7.17
N GLY A 159 10.04 -12.79 -6.33
CA GLY A 159 9.09 -13.84 -6.68
C GLY A 159 7.65 -13.33 -6.89
N ILE A 160 7.21 -12.38 -6.09
CA ILE A 160 5.89 -11.75 -6.26
C ILE A 160 5.85 -10.93 -7.55
N GLN A 161 6.88 -10.13 -7.84
CA GLN A 161 6.98 -9.32 -9.06
C GLN A 161 7.03 -10.22 -10.30
N GLY A 162 7.92 -11.22 -10.32
CA GLY A 162 8.00 -12.19 -11.42
C GLY A 162 6.68 -12.94 -11.63
N PHE A 163 6.00 -13.38 -10.56
CA PHE A 163 4.69 -14.01 -10.65
C PHE A 163 3.63 -13.07 -11.23
N SER A 164 3.58 -11.82 -10.77
CA SER A 164 2.61 -10.83 -11.22
C SER A 164 2.76 -10.51 -12.71
N ILE A 165 3.98 -10.35 -13.19
CA ILE A 165 4.26 -10.11 -14.62
C ILE A 165 3.90 -11.33 -15.46
N LEU A 166 4.23 -12.55 -15.01
CA LEU A 166 3.85 -13.76 -15.74
C LEU A 166 2.33 -13.94 -15.84
N VAL A 167 1.59 -13.64 -14.76
CA VAL A 167 0.12 -13.65 -14.78
C VAL A 167 -0.41 -12.59 -15.74
N GLN A 168 0.14 -11.38 -15.72
CA GLN A 168 -0.22 -10.32 -16.64
C GLN A 168 0.03 -10.72 -18.10
N THR A 169 1.20 -11.25 -18.40
CA THR A 169 1.56 -11.73 -19.75
C THR A 169 0.59 -12.82 -20.22
N LEU A 170 0.23 -13.75 -19.34
CA LEU A 170 -0.74 -14.81 -19.64
C LEU A 170 -2.13 -14.22 -19.95
N VAL A 171 -2.61 -13.28 -19.12
CA VAL A 171 -3.90 -12.61 -19.34
C VAL A 171 -3.90 -11.86 -20.66
N THR A 172 -2.86 -11.07 -20.94
CA THR A 172 -2.70 -10.34 -22.21
C THR A 172 -2.71 -11.29 -23.41
N THR A 173 -1.98 -12.40 -23.32
CA THR A 173 -1.90 -13.39 -24.40
C THR A 173 -3.26 -14.07 -24.67
N LEU A 174 -4.00 -14.40 -23.60
CA LEU A 174 -5.30 -15.08 -23.73
C LEU A 174 -6.43 -14.15 -24.18
N THR A 175 -6.39 -12.88 -23.79
CA THR A 175 -7.47 -11.92 -24.05
C THR A 175 -7.21 -11.01 -25.25
N GLY A 176 -5.96 -10.93 -25.71
CA GLY A 176 -5.50 -9.93 -26.71
C GLY A 176 -5.49 -8.50 -26.14
N TYR A 177 -5.69 -8.32 -24.84
CA TYR A 177 -5.80 -7.02 -24.19
C TYR A 177 -4.42 -6.47 -23.82
N THR A 178 -3.92 -5.51 -24.60
CA THR A 178 -2.59 -4.88 -24.40
C THR A 178 -2.62 -3.62 -23.52
N GLY A 179 -3.77 -2.98 -23.37
CA GLY A 179 -3.92 -1.70 -22.67
C GLY A 179 -3.65 -1.76 -21.16
N MET A 180 -3.47 -2.96 -20.62
CA MET A 180 -3.03 -3.13 -19.22
C MET A 180 -1.56 -2.72 -19.00
N SER A 181 -0.73 -2.80 -20.04
CA SER A 181 0.70 -2.47 -19.96
C SER A 181 0.97 -0.99 -20.25
N GLU A 182 0.24 -0.37 -21.15
CA GLU A 182 0.49 0.98 -21.64
C GLU A 182 0.20 2.09 -20.61
N THR A 183 -0.86 1.93 -19.80
CA THR A 183 -1.24 2.94 -18.77
C THR A 183 -0.26 3.02 -17.60
N THR A 184 0.48 1.96 -17.33
CA THR A 184 1.45 1.93 -16.23
C THR A 184 2.82 2.44 -16.69
N SER A 185 3.23 2.13 -17.91
CA SER A 185 4.52 2.52 -18.46
C SER A 185 4.64 4.04 -18.67
N SER A 186 3.60 4.70 -19.15
CA SER A 186 3.66 6.14 -19.46
C SER A 186 3.87 7.04 -18.23
N ALA A 187 3.33 6.66 -17.07
CA ALA A 187 3.44 7.46 -15.84
C ALA A 187 4.78 7.27 -15.10
N LEU A 188 5.50 6.19 -15.40
CA LEU A 188 6.75 5.81 -14.73
C LEU A 188 7.95 5.77 -15.68
N SER A 189 7.78 6.23 -16.93
CA SER A 189 8.84 6.21 -17.94
C SER A 189 9.91 7.26 -17.65
N PHE A 190 11.16 6.89 -17.91
CA PHE A 190 12.26 7.85 -17.90
C PHE A 190 12.15 8.84 -19.04
N THR A 191 12.60 10.07 -18.80
CA THR A 191 12.64 11.17 -19.77
C THR A 191 14.09 11.55 -20.08
N ASP A 192 14.29 12.43 -21.08
CA ASP A 192 15.62 12.98 -21.36
C ASP A 192 16.07 13.99 -20.29
N ASN A 193 15.17 14.43 -19.41
CA ASN A 193 15.47 15.38 -18.35
C ASN A 193 15.95 14.68 -17.08
N ILE A 194 17.24 14.82 -16.79
CA ILE A 194 17.87 14.20 -15.61
C ILE A 194 17.25 14.64 -14.28
N VAL A 195 16.82 15.89 -14.17
CA VAL A 195 16.20 16.41 -12.93
C VAL A 195 14.83 15.73 -12.70
N THR A 196 14.04 15.61 -13.76
CA THR A 196 12.75 14.88 -13.72
C THR A 196 12.94 13.43 -13.31
N ASN A 197 13.95 12.76 -13.88
CA ASN A 197 14.25 11.37 -13.53
C ASN A 197 14.70 11.22 -12.08
N ILE A 198 15.48 12.16 -11.55
CA ILE A 198 15.87 12.18 -10.13
C ILE A 198 14.62 12.34 -9.24
N VAL A 199 13.70 13.26 -9.57
CA VAL A 199 12.45 13.45 -8.84
C VAL A 199 11.60 12.19 -8.89
N LEU A 200 11.45 11.57 -10.06
CA LEU A 200 10.76 10.31 -10.25
C LEU A 200 11.32 9.21 -9.34
N LEU A 201 12.63 9.00 -9.36
CA LEU A 201 13.28 7.97 -8.56
C LEU A 201 13.14 8.24 -7.06
N LEU A 202 13.36 9.48 -6.61
CA LEU A 202 13.20 9.85 -5.20
C LEU A 202 11.76 9.63 -4.73
N TYR A 203 10.79 9.96 -5.58
CA TYR A 203 9.39 9.75 -5.25
C TYR A 203 9.04 8.26 -5.26
N VAL A 204 9.21 7.56 -6.38
CA VAL A 204 8.73 6.18 -6.57
C VAL A 204 9.50 5.19 -5.70
N VAL A 205 10.83 5.34 -5.59
CA VAL A 205 11.66 4.36 -4.87
C VAL A 205 11.69 4.62 -3.36
N VAL A 206 11.60 5.88 -2.92
CA VAL A 206 11.81 6.22 -1.50
C VAL A 206 10.56 6.79 -0.85
N ALA A 207 10.05 7.93 -1.35
CA ALA A 207 9.02 8.68 -0.64
C ALA A 207 7.66 7.96 -0.64
N ALA A 208 7.21 7.46 -1.78
CA ALA A 208 5.95 6.73 -1.89
C ALA A 208 5.95 5.46 -1.02
N PRO A 209 6.93 4.54 -1.10
CA PRO A 209 7.00 3.37 -0.22
C PRO A 209 6.93 3.71 1.27
N ILE A 210 7.67 4.72 1.73
CA ILE A 210 7.67 5.13 3.13
C ILE A 210 6.26 5.58 3.56
N LEU A 211 5.63 6.47 2.80
CA LEU A 211 4.30 6.99 3.12
C LEU A 211 3.22 5.91 3.04
N GLU A 212 3.31 5.04 2.06
CA GLU A 212 2.39 3.92 1.89
C GLU A 212 2.49 2.91 3.03
N GLU A 213 3.70 2.61 3.53
CA GLU A 213 3.85 1.77 4.71
C GLU A 213 3.27 2.44 5.97
N ILE A 214 3.41 3.77 6.12
CA ILE A 214 2.75 4.50 7.21
C ILE A 214 1.22 4.39 7.07
N MET A 215 0.68 4.58 5.86
CA MET A 215 -0.77 4.52 5.60
C MET A 215 -1.34 3.12 5.87
N PHE A 216 -0.72 2.08 5.30
CA PHE A 216 -1.32 0.74 5.29
C PHE A 216 -0.86 -0.13 6.45
N ARG A 217 0.41 -0.13 6.83
CA ARG A 217 0.92 -0.95 7.95
C ARG A 217 0.88 -0.19 9.26
N GLY A 218 1.22 1.10 9.21
CA GLY A 218 1.16 1.98 10.37
C GLY A 218 -0.27 2.30 10.82
N LEU A 219 -1.17 2.65 9.90
CA LEU A 219 -2.52 3.08 10.23
C LEU A 219 -3.58 2.01 9.92
N ALA A 220 -3.81 1.66 8.64
CA ALA A 220 -4.94 0.81 8.25
C ALA A 220 -4.90 -0.57 8.93
N MET A 221 -3.78 -1.28 8.84
CA MET A 221 -3.64 -2.61 9.42
C MET A 221 -3.82 -2.59 10.94
N ASN A 222 -3.24 -1.60 11.63
CA ASN A 222 -3.40 -1.47 13.08
C ASN A 222 -4.82 -1.06 13.50
N LEU A 223 -5.58 -0.34 12.67
CA LEU A 223 -7.00 -0.06 12.92
C LEU A 223 -7.88 -1.31 12.77
N LEU A 224 -7.48 -2.26 11.93
CA LEU A 224 -8.18 -3.51 11.66
C LEU A 224 -7.75 -4.66 12.59
N ALA A 225 -6.52 -4.62 13.10
CA ALA A 225 -5.88 -5.71 13.86
C ALA A 225 -6.43 -6.02 15.27
N PRO A 226 -7.13 -5.12 16.00
CA PRO A 226 -7.51 -5.37 17.38
C PRO A 226 -8.33 -6.64 17.64
N VAL A 227 -9.05 -7.13 16.61
CA VAL A 227 -9.90 -8.33 16.70
C VAL A 227 -9.20 -9.53 16.06
N ASN A 228 -8.75 -9.39 14.82
CA ASN A 228 -8.14 -10.49 14.06
C ASN A 228 -7.00 -9.97 13.18
N ARG A 229 -5.78 -10.43 13.46
CA ARG A 229 -4.56 -9.98 12.77
C ARG A 229 -4.45 -10.53 11.35
N THR A 230 -4.87 -11.76 11.14
CA THR A 230 -4.89 -12.36 9.78
C THR A 230 -5.88 -11.60 8.88
N PHE A 231 -7.05 -11.28 9.41
CA PHE A 231 -8.03 -10.47 8.69
C PHE A 231 -7.46 -9.07 8.39
N ALA A 232 -6.83 -8.44 9.37
CA ALA A 232 -6.21 -7.12 9.21
C ALA A 232 -5.13 -7.12 8.12
N LEU A 233 -4.30 -8.16 8.09
CA LEU A 233 -3.30 -8.37 7.06
C LEU A 233 -3.96 -8.43 5.66
N ILE A 234 -4.96 -9.29 5.49
CA ILE A 234 -5.65 -9.47 4.20
C ILE A 234 -6.36 -8.17 3.78
N ALA A 235 -7.13 -7.56 4.69
CA ALA A 235 -7.93 -6.38 4.37
C ALA A 235 -7.08 -5.14 4.09
N SER A 236 -5.99 -4.91 4.85
CA SER A 236 -5.06 -3.80 4.57
C SER A 236 -4.28 -4.01 3.27
N SER A 237 -3.95 -5.26 2.93
CA SER A 237 -3.29 -5.59 1.66
C SER A 237 -4.23 -5.39 0.47
N LEU A 238 -5.51 -5.73 0.63
CA LEU A 238 -6.54 -5.45 -0.37
C LEU A 238 -6.72 -3.94 -0.58
N LEU A 239 -6.83 -3.16 0.49
CA LEU A 239 -6.88 -1.70 0.41
C LEU A 239 -5.64 -1.12 -0.27
N PHE A 240 -4.45 -1.65 0.04
CA PHE A 240 -3.20 -1.23 -0.60
C PHE A 240 -3.21 -1.48 -2.11
N GLY A 241 -3.61 -2.66 -2.56
CA GLY A 241 -3.77 -2.95 -3.98
C GLY A 241 -4.82 -2.03 -4.64
N LEU A 242 -6.00 -1.91 -4.04
CA LEU A 242 -7.11 -1.09 -4.55
C LEU A 242 -6.74 0.39 -4.71
N MET A 243 -5.89 0.95 -3.86
CA MET A 243 -5.45 2.35 -3.94
C MET A 243 -4.87 2.71 -5.32
N HIS A 244 -4.25 1.76 -5.99
CA HIS A 244 -3.63 2.01 -7.29
C HIS A 244 -4.64 2.17 -8.44
N ALA A 245 -5.90 1.77 -8.23
CA ALA A 245 -7.01 1.93 -9.20
C ALA A 245 -6.70 1.42 -10.63
N ASN A 246 -5.76 0.48 -10.76
CA ASN A 246 -5.33 -0.16 -12.00
C ASN A 246 -5.24 -1.67 -11.77
N PHE A 247 -5.86 -2.50 -12.61
CA PHE A 247 -5.98 -3.94 -12.39
C PHE A 247 -4.65 -4.67 -12.20
N ASN A 248 -3.62 -4.31 -12.96
CA ASN A 248 -2.29 -4.91 -12.82
C ASN A 248 -1.67 -4.60 -11.47
N GLN A 249 -1.76 -3.33 -11.09
CA GLN A 249 -1.22 -2.86 -9.81
C GLN A 249 -2.08 -3.32 -8.64
N ILE A 250 -3.41 -3.49 -8.80
CA ILE A 250 -4.28 -4.06 -7.75
C ILE A 250 -3.81 -5.47 -7.38
N PHE A 251 -3.56 -6.32 -8.38
CA PHE A 251 -3.13 -7.69 -8.13
C PHE A 251 -1.73 -7.76 -7.52
N ASN A 252 -0.76 -7.09 -8.14
CA ASN A 252 0.62 -7.01 -7.62
C ASN A 252 0.67 -6.36 -6.24
N GLY A 253 -0.02 -5.24 -6.05
CA GLY A 253 -0.11 -4.53 -4.77
C GLY A 253 -0.73 -5.37 -3.67
N PHE A 254 -1.77 -6.16 -3.97
CA PHE A 254 -2.35 -7.09 -2.99
C PHE A 254 -1.32 -8.13 -2.53
N LEU A 255 -0.62 -8.79 -3.45
CA LEU A 255 0.38 -9.81 -3.12
C LEU A 255 1.58 -9.23 -2.38
N LEU A 256 2.11 -8.11 -2.87
CA LEU A 256 3.17 -7.35 -2.20
C LEU A 256 2.70 -6.90 -0.81
N GLY A 257 1.46 -6.41 -0.72
CA GLY A 257 0.80 -6.02 0.51
C GLY A 257 0.77 -7.12 1.56
N MET A 258 0.45 -8.35 1.15
CA MET A 258 0.46 -9.52 2.02
C MET A 258 1.84 -9.80 2.60
N LEU A 259 2.89 -9.72 1.79
CA LEU A 259 4.27 -9.93 2.27
C LEU A 259 4.73 -8.81 3.20
N LEU A 260 4.53 -7.55 2.82
CA LEU A 260 4.93 -6.39 3.63
C LEU A 260 4.18 -6.33 4.97
N GLY A 261 2.87 -6.60 4.97
CA GLY A 261 2.08 -6.69 6.19
C GLY A 261 2.49 -7.86 7.08
N TYR A 262 2.82 -9.02 6.49
CA TYR A 262 3.36 -10.16 7.22
C TYR A 262 4.67 -9.79 7.95
N ILE A 263 5.58 -9.10 7.26
CA ILE A 263 6.86 -8.67 7.85
C ILE A 263 6.63 -7.65 8.96
N ALA A 264 5.74 -6.67 8.75
CA ALA A 264 5.43 -5.66 9.76
C ALA A 264 4.86 -6.31 11.05
N LEU A 265 3.94 -7.28 10.92
CA LEU A 265 3.39 -8.02 12.05
C LEU A 265 4.46 -8.86 12.76
N LYS A 266 5.27 -9.61 12.01
CA LYS A 266 6.31 -10.48 12.58
C LYS A 266 7.45 -9.70 13.23
N SER A 267 7.78 -8.52 12.72
CA SER A 267 8.87 -7.68 13.25
C SER A 267 8.43 -6.66 14.31
N GLY A 268 7.12 -6.42 14.44
CA GLY A 268 6.59 -5.38 15.31
C GLY A 268 6.97 -3.95 14.88
N SER A 269 7.37 -3.77 13.62
CA SER A 269 7.86 -2.49 13.11
C SER A 269 7.58 -2.33 11.63
N ILE A 270 7.14 -1.14 11.22
CA ILE A 270 6.98 -0.82 9.80
C ILE A 270 8.32 -0.53 9.11
N ILE A 271 9.42 -0.37 9.84
CA ILE A 271 10.75 -0.13 9.25
C ILE A 271 11.17 -1.32 8.38
N SER A 272 10.92 -2.56 8.83
CA SER A 272 11.24 -3.76 8.06
C SER A 272 10.47 -3.82 6.73
N SER A 273 9.18 -3.49 6.76
CA SER A 273 8.37 -3.45 5.54
C SER A 273 8.73 -2.28 4.64
N MET A 274 9.08 -1.11 5.19
CA MET A 274 9.61 0.03 4.41
C MET A 274 10.86 -0.34 3.63
N ILE A 275 11.84 -0.99 4.27
CA ILE A 275 13.07 -1.45 3.60
C ILE A 275 12.73 -2.39 2.45
N CYS A 276 11.87 -3.37 2.71
CA CYS A 276 11.44 -4.32 1.70
C CYS A 276 10.65 -3.65 0.55
N HIS A 277 9.82 -2.66 0.85
CA HIS A 277 9.06 -1.92 -0.17
C HIS A 277 9.95 -1.03 -1.05
N VAL A 278 10.93 -0.35 -0.44
CA VAL A 278 11.96 0.38 -1.20
C VAL A 278 12.71 -0.54 -2.16
N VAL A 279 13.07 -1.76 -1.71
CA VAL A 279 13.70 -2.78 -2.57
C VAL A 279 12.77 -3.20 -3.71
N ALA A 280 11.47 -3.38 -3.44
CA ALA A 280 10.48 -3.71 -4.47
C ALA A 280 10.43 -2.67 -5.59
N ASN A 281 10.29 -1.39 -5.20
CA ASN A 281 10.17 -0.31 -6.16
C ASN A 281 11.51 -0.02 -6.87
N ALA A 282 12.64 -0.15 -6.17
CA ALA A 282 13.97 -0.04 -6.78
C ALA A 282 14.18 -1.11 -7.87
N ASN A 283 13.78 -2.37 -7.58
CA ASN A 283 13.88 -3.45 -8.55
C ASN A 283 13.01 -3.19 -9.78
N ALA A 284 11.73 -2.81 -9.58
CA ALA A 284 10.83 -2.50 -10.68
C ALA A 284 11.37 -1.38 -11.58
N MET A 285 11.86 -0.27 -10.99
CA MET A 285 12.45 0.84 -11.75
C MET A 285 13.75 0.46 -12.46
N LEU A 286 14.57 -0.39 -11.84
CA LEU A 286 15.81 -0.89 -12.45
C LEU A 286 15.51 -1.75 -13.69
N LEU A 287 14.55 -2.67 -13.58
CA LEU A 287 14.18 -3.56 -14.70
C LEU A 287 13.53 -2.77 -15.84
N SER A 288 12.61 -1.84 -15.53
CA SER A 288 12.04 -0.92 -16.53
C SER A 288 13.15 -0.13 -17.25
N TYR A 289 14.10 0.45 -16.52
CA TYR A 289 15.22 1.16 -17.13
C TYR A 289 16.07 0.28 -18.05
N ILE A 290 16.38 -0.94 -17.62
CA ILE A 290 17.22 -1.87 -18.40
C ILE A 290 16.47 -2.33 -19.66
N PHE A 291 15.25 -2.81 -19.53
CA PHE A 291 14.53 -3.48 -20.61
C PHE A 291 13.83 -2.51 -21.55
N GLU A 292 13.14 -1.51 -21.04
CA GLU A 292 12.36 -0.56 -21.85
C GLU A 292 13.22 0.56 -22.44
N HIS A 293 14.29 0.99 -21.74
CA HIS A 293 15.15 2.09 -22.22
C HIS A 293 16.43 1.62 -22.88
N LYS A 294 17.18 0.70 -22.28
CA LYS A 294 18.53 0.37 -22.79
C LYS A 294 18.55 -0.79 -23.76
N LEU A 295 17.85 -1.88 -23.43
CA LEU A 295 17.87 -3.06 -24.29
C LEU A 295 16.94 -2.89 -25.51
N ALA A 296 15.75 -2.30 -25.32
CA ALA A 296 14.84 -2.05 -26.44
C ALA A 296 15.49 -1.26 -27.58
N ASP A 297 16.25 -0.21 -27.23
CA ASP A 297 17.00 0.61 -28.19
C ASP A 297 18.17 -0.16 -28.88
N THR A 298 18.73 -1.16 -28.19
CA THR A 298 19.94 -1.86 -28.67
C THR A 298 19.61 -3.11 -29.46
N ILE A 299 18.64 -3.91 -29.05
CA ILE A 299 18.33 -5.25 -29.59
C ILE A 299 16.88 -5.43 -30.04
N GLY A 300 16.05 -4.37 -29.95
CA GLY A 300 14.66 -4.39 -30.36
C GLY A 300 13.85 -5.45 -29.63
N ASP A 301 12.99 -6.17 -30.35
CA ASP A 301 12.02 -7.16 -29.78
C ASP A 301 12.68 -8.28 -28.96
N LYS A 302 13.99 -8.52 -29.12
CA LYS A 302 14.69 -9.49 -28.28
C LYS A 302 14.74 -9.07 -26.81
N ALA A 303 14.62 -7.77 -26.52
CA ALA A 303 14.56 -7.26 -25.14
C ALA A 303 13.45 -7.94 -24.34
N TYR A 304 12.25 -8.13 -24.93
CA TYR A 304 11.13 -8.82 -24.29
C TYR A 304 11.45 -10.27 -23.90
N THR A 305 12.27 -10.97 -24.70
CA THR A 305 12.70 -12.34 -24.36
C THR A 305 13.60 -12.35 -23.13
N TYR A 306 14.54 -11.42 -23.03
CA TYR A 306 15.43 -11.33 -21.87
C TYR A 306 14.69 -10.84 -20.62
N GLU A 307 13.73 -9.94 -20.78
CA GLU A 307 12.84 -9.49 -19.71
C GLU A 307 12.03 -10.65 -19.14
N PHE A 308 11.41 -11.46 -20.00
CA PHE A 308 10.68 -12.67 -19.60
C PHE A 308 11.58 -13.65 -18.84
N ILE A 309 12.82 -13.87 -19.29
CA ILE A 309 13.79 -14.73 -18.61
C ILE A 309 14.14 -14.16 -17.23
N ALA A 310 14.30 -12.83 -17.10
CA ALA A 310 14.57 -12.18 -15.84
C ALA A 310 13.42 -12.39 -14.84
N PHE A 311 12.17 -12.16 -15.25
CA PHE A 311 11.01 -12.38 -14.38
C PHE A 311 10.79 -13.87 -14.03
N ALA A 312 11.09 -14.79 -14.94
CA ALA A 312 11.06 -16.21 -14.63
C ALA A 312 12.12 -16.60 -13.58
N ALA A 313 13.31 -16.01 -13.67
CA ALA A 313 14.37 -16.20 -12.67
C ALA A 313 13.96 -15.59 -11.32
N GLU A 314 13.38 -14.39 -11.31
CA GLU A 314 12.84 -13.75 -10.10
C GLU A 314 11.78 -14.63 -9.43
N LEU A 315 10.86 -15.20 -10.20
CA LEU A 315 9.83 -16.11 -9.68
C LEU A 315 10.46 -17.32 -8.96
N VAL A 316 11.47 -17.93 -9.56
CA VAL A 316 12.14 -19.10 -8.97
C VAL A 316 12.89 -18.71 -7.69
N ILE A 317 13.73 -17.69 -7.76
CA ILE A 317 14.55 -17.23 -6.61
C ILE A 317 13.64 -16.77 -5.47
N GLY A 318 12.67 -15.95 -5.78
CA GLY A 318 11.75 -15.40 -4.77
C GLY A 318 10.79 -16.44 -4.22
N GLY A 319 10.31 -17.37 -5.06
CA GLY A 319 9.47 -18.49 -4.61
C GLY A 319 10.19 -19.39 -3.61
N VAL A 320 11.46 -19.71 -3.86
CA VAL A 320 12.32 -20.44 -2.92
C VAL A 320 12.53 -19.65 -1.62
N ALA A 321 12.79 -18.35 -1.71
CA ALA A 321 12.96 -17.50 -0.54
C ALA A 321 11.68 -17.43 0.31
N LEU A 322 10.51 -17.24 -0.31
CA LEU A 322 9.20 -17.25 0.37
C LEU A 322 8.94 -18.59 1.06
N PHE A 323 9.23 -19.71 0.39
CA PHE A 323 9.09 -21.04 1.00
C PHE A 323 9.91 -21.18 2.28
N PHE A 324 11.20 -20.81 2.25
CA PHE A 324 12.06 -20.88 3.43
C PHE A 324 11.63 -19.88 4.52
N MET A 325 11.19 -18.69 4.14
CA MET A 325 10.68 -17.68 5.07
C MET A 325 9.45 -18.21 5.81
N LEU A 326 8.44 -18.70 5.08
CA LEU A 326 7.21 -19.22 5.70
C LEU A 326 7.47 -20.48 6.53
N LYS A 327 8.39 -21.35 6.08
CA LYS A 327 8.81 -22.53 6.86
C LYS A 327 9.49 -22.13 8.18
N LYS A 328 10.29 -21.09 8.17
CA LYS A 328 11.07 -20.64 9.35
C LYS A 328 10.24 -19.83 10.34
N TYR A 329 9.40 -18.92 9.85
CA TYR A 329 8.70 -17.94 10.71
C TYR A 329 7.21 -18.25 10.91
N GLY A 330 6.67 -19.21 10.17
CA GLY A 330 5.30 -19.72 10.31
C GLY A 330 4.22 -18.72 9.87
N LYS A 331 2.97 -19.04 10.22
CA LYS A 331 1.79 -18.23 9.91
C LYS A 331 1.68 -17.02 10.85
N VAL A 332 0.89 -16.03 10.46
CA VAL A 332 0.48 -14.94 11.36
C VAL A 332 -0.38 -15.49 12.50
N ASN A 333 -0.04 -15.12 13.71
CA ASN A 333 -0.74 -15.51 14.94
C ASN A 333 -1.34 -14.27 15.63
N GLN A 334 -2.27 -14.50 16.55
CA GLN A 334 -2.82 -13.40 17.38
C GLN A 334 -1.79 -12.79 18.34
N SER A 335 -0.70 -13.50 18.63
CA SER A 335 0.43 -13.00 19.44
C SER A 335 1.41 -12.15 18.65
N ASP A 336 1.32 -12.08 17.33
CA ASP A 336 2.23 -11.23 16.53
C ASP A 336 2.03 -9.76 16.90
N ILE A 337 3.11 -9.01 16.92
CA ILE A 337 3.16 -7.66 17.49
C ILE A 337 2.34 -6.69 16.63
N ILE A 338 1.61 -5.81 17.28
CA ILE A 338 0.94 -4.66 16.66
C ILE A 338 1.13 -3.42 17.55
N THR A 339 1.05 -2.26 16.95
CA THR A 339 1.29 -0.98 17.62
C THR A 339 0.00 -0.30 18.10
N THR A 340 -1.12 -1.04 18.16
CA THR A 340 -2.38 -0.50 18.68
C THR A 340 -2.40 -0.46 20.21
N SER A 341 -3.01 0.57 20.76
CA SER A 341 -3.14 0.75 22.21
C SER A 341 -4.08 -0.25 22.88
N TYR A 342 -4.74 -1.14 22.12
CA TYR A 342 -5.69 -2.13 22.63
C TYR A 342 -5.75 -3.36 21.72
N THR A 343 -5.93 -4.51 22.34
CA THR A 343 -6.25 -5.80 21.69
C THR A 343 -7.38 -6.45 22.45
N TYR A 344 -8.20 -7.22 21.75
CA TYR A 344 -9.29 -7.96 22.35
C TYR A 344 -9.13 -9.43 22.04
N GLU A 345 -9.31 -10.28 23.05
CA GLU A 345 -9.41 -11.73 22.87
C GLU A 345 -10.88 -12.13 22.90
N PHE A 346 -11.27 -12.91 21.90
CA PHE A 346 -12.62 -13.42 21.76
C PHE A 346 -12.59 -14.92 21.48
N GLU A 347 -13.68 -15.61 21.83
CA GLU A 347 -13.91 -16.92 21.28
C GLU A 347 -14.00 -16.85 19.74
N GLN A 348 -13.49 -17.86 19.05
CA GLN A 348 -13.35 -17.86 17.57
C GLN A 348 -14.64 -17.51 16.83
N ALA A 349 -15.80 -17.97 17.33
CA ALA A 349 -17.09 -17.69 16.73
C ALA A 349 -17.49 -16.20 16.86
N GLU A 350 -17.21 -15.61 18.01
CA GLU A 350 -17.51 -14.18 18.27
C GLU A 350 -16.52 -13.26 17.56
N GLU A 351 -15.25 -13.62 17.53
CA GLU A 351 -14.21 -12.92 16.74
C GLU A 351 -14.63 -12.81 15.27
N LYS A 352 -15.00 -13.93 14.67
CA LYS A 352 -15.48 -13.99 13.28
C LYS A 352 -16.73 -13.13 13.08
N LYS A 353 -17.72 -13.24 13.96
CA LYS A 353 -18.97 -12.46 13.91
C LYS A 353 -18.71 -10.96 14.02
N LEU A 354 -17.84 -10.52 14.94
CA LEU A 354 -17.50 -9.12 15.14
C LEU A 354 -16.73 -8.55 13.94
N THR A 355 -15.72 -9.28 13.45
CA THR A 355 -14.92 -8.92 12.27
C THR A 355 -15.80 -8.67 11.05
N TRP A 356 -16.65 -9.65 10.70
CA TRP A 356 -17.56 -9.50 9.54
C TRP A 356 -18.62 -8.43 9.75
N SER A 357 -19.19 -8.33 10.94
CA SER A 357 -20.18 -7.28 11.25
C SER A 357 -19.57 -5.87 11.18
N ALA A 358 -18.33 -5.70 11.62
CA ALA A 358 -17.62 -4.42 11.53
C ALA A 358 -17.32 -4.07 10.08
N LEU A 359 -16.82 -5.02 9.27
CA LEU A 359 -16.52 -4.81 7.84
C LEU A 359 -17.79 -4.44 7.07
N LEU A 360 -18.85 -5.25 7.17
CA LEU A 360 -20.11 -5.03 6.44
C LEU A 360 -20.78 -3.69 6.81
N LYS A 361 -20.59 -3.22 8.05
CA LYS A 361 -21.13 -1.94 8.53
C LYS A 361 -20.15 -0.78 8.42
N SER A 362 -19.09 -0.90 7.63
CA SER A 362 -18.08 0.14 7.40
C SER A 362 -18.25 0.74 6.01
N PRO A 363 -19.08 1.80 5.84
CA PRO A 363 -19.38 2.36 4.52
C PRO A 363 -18.12 2.88 3.81
N THR A 364 -17.17 3.47 4.53
CA THR A 364 -15.95 4.01 3.91
C THR A 364 -15.09 2.93 3.27
N PHE A 365 -15.05 1.71 3.85
CA PHE A 365 -14.33 0.58 3.25
C PHE A 365 -14.92 0.21 1.89
N TRP A 366 -16.24 0.11 1.81
CA TRP A 366 -16.95 -0.27 0.58
C TRP A 366 -16.95 0.84 -0.46
N VAL A 367 -17.11 2.09 -0.04
CA VAL A 367 -17.04 3.25 -0.95
C VAL A 367 -15.64 3.33 -1.57
N SER A 368 -14.57 3.14 -0.79
CA SER A 368 -13.21 3.08 -1.32
C SER A 368 -13.03 1.97 -2.34
N ALA A 369 -13.53 0.76 -2.02
CA ALA A 369 -13.43 -0.37 -2.93
C ALA A 369 -14.18 -0.10 -4.26
N VAL A 370 -15.40 0.45 -4.18
CA VAL A 370 -16.21 0.76 -5.37
C VAL A 370 -15.56 1.86 -6.22
N ILE A 371 -15.03 2.93 -5.60
CA ILE A 371 -14.36 4.01 -6.33
C ILE A 371 -13.11 3.46 -7.04
N CYS A 372 -12.25 2.73 -6.34
CA CYS A 372 -11.01 2.21 -6.92
C CYS A 372 -11.27 1.18 -8.03
N LEU A 373 -12.21 0.26 -7.84
CA LEU A 373 -12.60 -0.70 -8.87
C LEU A 373 -13.29 -0.01 -10.06
N GLY A 374 -14.13 0.98 -9.79
CA GLY A 374 -14.78 1.78 -10.84
C GLY A 374 -13.75 2.55 -11.69
N SER A 375 -12.74 3.15 -11.04
CA SER A 375 -11.63 3.81 -11.75
C SER A 375 -10.82 2.82 -12.58
N ALA A 376 -10.50 1.64 -12.04
CA ALA A 376 -9.82 0.59 -12.78
C ALA A 376 -10.64 0.10 -14.00
N CYS A 377 -11.97 -0.04 -13.86
CA CYS A 377 -12.85 -0.39 -14.97
C CYS A 377 -12.91 0.72 -16.05
N LEU A 378 -12.94 1.99 -15.63
CA LEU A 378 -12.94 3.11 -16.58
C LEU A 378 -11.64 3.16 -17.39
N MET A 379 -10.49 2.89 -16.76
CA MET A 379 -9.22 2.79 -17.49
C MET A 379 -9.24 1.68 -18.56
N LEU A 380 -9.91 0.55 -18.30
CA LEU A 380 -10.08 -0.52 -19.28
C LEU A 380 -10.87 -0.06 -20.52
N THR A 381 -11.89 0.77 -20.34
CA THR A 381 -12.74 1.23 -21.46
C THR A 381 -12.08 2.27 -22.33
N GLN A 382 -11.16 3.09 -21.81
CA GLN A 382 -10.46 4.11 -22.59
C GLN A 382 -9.48 3.52 -23.60
N VAL A 383 -8.89 2.38 -23.30
CA VAL A 383 -7.91 1.69 -24.16
C VAL A 383 -8.58 0.95 -25.33
N THR A 384 -9.85 0.55 -25.18
CA THR A 384 -10.57 -0.16 -26.27
C THR A 384 -11.12 0.77 -27.37
N VAL A 385 -11.02 2.09 -27.19
CA VAL A 385 -11.58 3.11 -28.12
C VAL A 385 -10.48 3.84 -28.92
N SER A 386 -9.22 3.65 -28.59
CA SER A 386 -8.05 4.19 -29.30
C SER A 386 -7.45 3.14 -30.24
#